data_1ce48d6bc234a8428773ef9c8466b1bf
#
_entry.id   1ce48d6bc234a8428773ef9c8466b1bf
#
_cell.length_a   1.000
_cell.length_b   1.000
_cell.length_c   1.000
_cell.angle_alpha   90.00
_cell.angle_beta   90.00
_cell.angle_gamma   90.00
#
_symmetry.space_group_name_H-M   'P 1'
#
loop_
_entity.id
_entity.type
_entity.pdbx_description
1 polymer ?
#
loop_
_entity_poly.entity_id
_entity_poly.type
_entity_poly.pdbx_seq_one_letter_code
_entity_poly.pdbx_strand_id
1 'polypeptide(L)'
;MEEFRKNLINRKRSITTEETTKISLILPLFRILGYDTENPDEVKAEYACDVGVKTSEKVDLAILIDGEVKMLVECKSAKTKLNSNHLNQLLRYYSVSDCRIGVLTNGVEYRFFTDSVKPGRMDEKPFLIVDIINDDLTILEIFSRERFSDEKILGFVDELKYRTAIREKLLCEFSYPSDDFVTLIAKRVDSGKLTKDKRRKFKKLIGKELDAILSNVVVDYREKDNPVITTPEEIEGFYIVKSILSEIIDADRVAIRDRQSYCAILLDDNHHYPICRLYFNDLDNLAVAFFDSMQKTKKSGRIEEKIAISKISEIYDYKGKLLKTVEVYLKKKK
;
A
#
# COMPACT_ATOMS: atom_id res chain seq x y z
N MET A 1 -5.87 -12.97 18.62
CA MET A 1 -5.89 -12.37 17.27
C MET A 1 -6.68 -13.20 16.25
N GLU A 2 -6.41 -14.49 16.04
CA GLU A 2 -7.10 -15.33 15.04
C GLU A 2 -8.61 -15.48 15.27
N GLU A 3 -9.04 -15.63 16.51
CA GLU A 3 -10.46 -15.68 16.85
C GLU A 3 -11.16 -14.34 16.56
N PHE A 4 -10.49 -13.24 16.83
CA PHE A 4 -10.97 -11.90 16.50
C PHE A 4 -11.18 -11.74 14.99
N ARG A 5 -10.19 -12.15 14.17
CA ARG A 5 -10.27 -12.13 12.71
C ARG A 5 -11.48 -12.93 12.20
N LYS A 6 -11.70 -14.15 12.70
CA LYS A 6 -12.87 -14.97 12.34
C LYS A 6 -14.19 -14.28 12.70
N ASN A 7 -14.28 -13.72 13.90
CA ASN A 7 -15.46 -12.99 14.36
C ASN A 7 -15.73 -11.74 13.50
N LEU A 8 -14.68 -11.00 13.10
CA LEU A 8 -14.80 -9.86 12.22
C LEU A 8 -15.36 -10.24 10.85
N ILE A 9 -14.82 -11.28 10.22
CA ILE A 9 -15.28 -11.76 8.91
C ILE A 9 -16.77 -12.11 8.97
N ASN A 10 -17.21 -12.81 10.02
CA ASN A 10 -18.60 -13.23 10.18
C ASN A 10 -19.55 -12.04 10.43
N ARG A 11 -19.14 -11.04 11.20
CA ARG A 11 -19.98 -9.92 11.63
C ARG A 11 -19.96 -8.72 10.69
N LYS A 12 -18.90 -8.54 9.87
CA LYS A 12 -18.71 -7.37 8.99
C LYS A 12 -19.94 -7.01 8.16
N ARG A 13 -20.71 -8.01 7.69
CA ARG A 13 -21.89 -7.78 6.86
C ARG A 13 -23.03 -7.06 7.60
N SER A 14 -23.15 -7.28 8.90
CA SER A 14 -24.19 -6.71 9.75
C SER A 14 -23.83 -5.34 10.33
N ILE A 15 -22.55 -4.95 10.25
CA ILE A 15 -22.05 -3.68 10.79
C ILE A 15 -22.16 -2.62 9.71
N THR A 16 -23.02 -1.60 9.96
CA THR A 16 -23.36 -0.60 8.95
C THR A 16 -23.11 0.84 9.38
N THR A 17 -23.03 1.11 10.66
CA THR A 17 -22.82 2.46 11.22
C THR A 17 -21.42 2.60 11.84
N GLU A 18 -20.98 3.82 12.04
CA GLU A 18 -19.72 4.12 12.70
C GLU A 18 -19.73 3.65 14.15
N GLU A 19 -20.84 3.87 14.88
CA GLU A 19 -20.98 3.45 16.25
C GLU A 19 -20.96 1.93 16.41
N THR A 20 -21.67 1.19 15.54
CA THR A 20 -21.60 -0.28 15.56
C THR A 20 -20.23 -0.80 15.18
N THR A 21 -19.48 -0.09 14.31
CA THR A 21 -18.09 -0.42 13.99
C THR A 21 -17.18 -0.23 15.19
N LYS A 22 -17.31 0.89 15.89
CA LYS A 22 -16.56 1.21 17.12
C LYS A 22 -16.73 0.12 18.16
N ILE A 23 -17.99 -0.21 18.51
CA ILE A 23 -18.31 -1.17 19.56
C ILE A 23 -17.93 -2.62 19.16
N SER A 24 -18.19 -3.02 17.91
CA SER A 24 -18.10 -4.43 17.51
C SER A 24 -16.74 -4.83 16.94
N LEU A 25 -15.93 -3.88 16.45
CA LEU A 25 -14.65 -4.16 15.81
C LEU A 25 -13.48 -3.42 16.47
N ILE A 26 -13.63 -2.11 16.73
CA ILE A 26 -12.49 -1.30 17.15
C ILE A 26 -12.17 -1.51 18.62
N LEU A 27 -13.13 -1.34 19.53
CA LEU A 27 -12.94 -1.58 20.96
C LEU A 27 -12.49 -3.02 21.27
N PRO A 28 -13.04 -4.08 20.64
CA PRO A 28 -12.52 -5.43 20.82
C PRO A 28 -11.05 -5.61 20.44
N LEU A 29 -10.54 -4.91 19.41
CA LEU A 29 -9.11 -4.95 19.07
C LEU A 29 -8.28 -4.33 20.20
N PHE A 30 -8.65 -3.16 20.70
CA PHE A 30 -7.93 -2.52 21.81
C PHE A 30 -7.97 -3.37 23.08
N ARG A 31 -9.08 -4.07 23.34
CA ARG A 31 -9.15 -5.04 24.46
C ARG A 31 -8.15 -6.19 24.28
N ILE A 32 -7.99 -6.73 23.08
CA ILE A 32 -7.00 -7.75 22.77
C ILE A 32 -5.57 -7.22 22.92
N LEU A 33 -5.36 -5.93 22.63
CA LEU A 33 -4.09 -5.26 22.85
C LEU A 33 -3.83 -4.92 24.33
N GLY A 34 -4.74 -5.31 25.23
CA GLY A 34 -4.54 -5.22 26.67
C GLY A 34 -5.08 -3.95 27.32
N TYR A 35 -5.84 -3.10 26.59
CA TYR A 35 -6.50 -1.93 27.16
C TYR A 35 -7.86 -2.29 27.75
N ASP A 36 -8.16 -1.77 28.92
CA ASP A 36 -9.50 -1.88 29.50
C ASP A 36 -10.43 -0.86 28.81
N THR A 37 -11.21 -1.35 27.86
CA THR A 37 -12.11 -0.53 27.04
C THR A 37 -13.37 -0.09 27.78
N GLU A 38 -13.58 -0.51 29.03
CA GLU A 38 -14.67 -0.09 29.91
C GLU A 38 -14.18 0.96 30.92
N ASN A 39 -12.86 1.13 31.05
CA ASN A 39 -12.23 2.12 31.92
C ASN A 39 -11.97 3.43 31.14
N PRO A 40 -12.66 4.55 31.48
CA PRO A 40 -12.46 5.82 30.80
C PRO A 40 -11.08 6.47 31.05
N ASP A 41 -10.31 5.97 32.01
CA ASP A 41 -8.92 6.40 32.24
C ASP A 41 -7.92 5.68 31.33
N GLU A 42 -8.34 4.64 30.60
CA GLU A 42 -7.54 3.95 29.58
C GLU A 42 -8.07 4.16 28.15
N VAL A 43 -9.41 4.14 27.96
CA VAL A 43 -10.04 4.37 26.66
C VAL A 43 -11.16 5.39 26.79
N LYS A 44 -10.87 6.62 26.40
CA LYS A 44 -11.80 7.74 26.52
C LYS A 44 -12.52 7.99 25.19
N ALA A 45 -13.83 7.79 25.17
CA ALA A 45 -14.66 8.09 24.02
C ALA A 45 -14.95 9.59 23.91
N GLU A 46 -15.14 10.08 22.68
CA GLU A 46 -15.45 11.48 22.39
C GLU A 46 -14.50 12.46 23.09
N TYR A 47 -13.21 12.19 22.96
CA TYR A 47 -12.18 12.99 23.62
C TYR A 47 -12.10 14.38 23.01
N ALA A 48 -12.35 15.40 23.86
CA ALA A 48 -12.23 16.81 23.48
C ALA A 48 -10.77 17.27 23.64
N CYS A 49 -10.16 17.68 22.54
CA CYS A 49 -8.91 18.43 22.59
C CYS A 49 -9.27 19.94 22.58
N ASP A 50 -8.63 20.76 23.43
CA ASP A 50 -8.80 22.21 23.44
C ASP A 50 -8.17 22.84 22.18
N VAL A 51 -8.87 22.73 21.06
CA VAL A 51 -8.51 23.42 19.80
C VAL A 51 -9.15 24.80 19.83
N GLY A 52 -8.49 25.76 20.49
CA GLY A 52 -9.00 27.11 20.76
C GLY A 52 -9.73 27.74 19.57
N VAL A 53 -11.00 27.95 19.64
CA VAL A 53 -12.03 28.66 18.87
C VAL A 53 -13.26 27.81 18.49
N LYS A 54 -13.18 26.47 18.40
CA LYS A 54 -14.36 25.62 18.20
C LYS A 54 -14.46 24.57 19.31
N THR A 55 -15.20 24.86 20.31
CA THR A 55 -15.41 24.07 21.55
C THR A 55 -16.24 22.78 21.36
N SER A 56 -16.48 22.29 20.14
CA SER A 56 -17.40 21.19 19.90
C SER A 56 -16.82 20.01 19.07
N GLU A 57 -15.59 20.10 18.61
CA GLU A 57 -15.01 18.99 17.87
C GLU A 57 -14.36 17.98 18.85
N LYS A 58 -14.58 16.69 18.61
CA LYS A 58 -14.06 15.59 19.45
C LYS A 58 -13.44 14.53 18.54
N VAL A 59 -12.37 13.89 19.00
CA VAL A 59 -11.87 12.67 18.39
C VAL A 59 -12.63 11.47 18.96
N ASP A 60 -12.88 10.46 18.14
CA ASP A 60 -13.74 9.33 18.53
C ASP A 60 -13.24 8.60 19.78
N LEU A 61 -11.92 8.28 19.83
CA LEU A 61 -11.30 7.64 20.98
C LEU A 61 -9.91 8.23 21.25
N ALA A 62 -9.59 8.38 22.54
CA ALA A 62 -8.23 8.56 23.01
C ALA A 62 -7.82 7.35 23.86
N ILE A 63 -6.65 6.81 23.58
CA ILE A 63 -6.05 5.70 24.34
C ILE A 63 -5.00 6.30 25.28
N LEU A 64 -5.17 6.04 26.56
CA LEU A 64 -4.32 6.60 27.62
C LEU A 64 -3.50 5.48 28.30
N ILE A 65 -2.29 5.85 28.69
CA ILE A 65 -1.43 5.02 29.56
C ILE A 65 -0.92 5.96 30.65
N ASP A 66 -1.14 5.60 31.91
CA ASP A 66 -0.73 6.37 33.08
C ASP A 66 -1.21 7.84 33.06
N GLY A 67 -2.43 8.07 32.52
CA GLY A 67 -3.05 9.37 32.41
C GLY A 67 -2.61 10.21 31.22
N GLU A 68 -1.64 9.74 30.44
CA GLU A 68 -1.17 10.43 29.23
C GLU A 68 -1.84 9.87 27.96
N VAL A 69 -2.27 10.74 27.05
CA VAL A 69 -2.82 10.33 25.76
C VAL A 69 -1.69 9.80 24.86
N LYS A 70 -1.73 8.52 24.56
CA LYS A 70 -0.72 7.85 23.71
C LYS A 70 -1.18 7.66 22.27
N MET A 71 -2.47 7.42 22.04
CA MET A 71 -3.02 7.31 20.69
C MET A 71 -4.33 8.09 20.58
N LEU A 72 -4.52 8.79 19.45
CA LEU A 72 -5.80 9.34 19.03
C LEU A 72 -6.35 8.48 17.90
N VAL A 73 -7.62 8.08 18.01
CA VAL A 73 -8.25 7.15 17.06
C VAL A 73 -9.48 7.80 16.45
N GLU A 74 -9.45 8.00 15.15
CA GLU A 74 -10.60 8.43 14.34
C GLU A 74 -11.23 7.19 13.70
N CYS A 75 -12.50 6.99 13.96
CA CYS A 75 -13.26 5.83 13.53
C CYS A 75 -14.14 6.17 12.32
N LYS A 76 -14.34 5.20 11.45
CA LYS A 76 -15.29 5.29 10.35
C LYS A 76 -16.08 4.00 10.24
N SER A 77 -17.26 4.05 9.62
CA SER A 77 -18.06 2.86 9.37
C SER A 77 -17.28 1.80 8.61
N ALA A 78 -17.47 0.52 8.93
CA ALA A 78 -16.82 -0.63 8.29
C ALA A 78 -17.00 -0.70 6.76
N LYS A 79 -18.00 0.00 6.22
CA LYS A 79 -18.26 0.11 4.78
C LYS A 79 -17.55 1.30 4.13
N THR A 80 -17.01 2.21 4.93
CA THR A 80 -16.35 3.42 4.45
C THR A 80 -14.94 3.10 3.97
N LYS A 81 -14.62 3.47 2.73
CA LYS A 81 -13.25 3.46 2.25
C LYS A 81 -12.50 4.66 2.82
N LEU A 82 -11.45 4.41 3.58
CA LEU A 82 -10.64 5.47 4.19
C LEU A 82 -9.95 6.33 3.12
N ASN A 83 -9.96 7.65 3.32
CA ASN A 83 -9.37 8.62 2.40
C ASN A 83 -8.76 9.82 3.14
N SER A 84 -8.13 10.74 2.41
CA SER A 84 -7.47 11.92 2.96
C SER A 84 -8.42 12.90 3.70
N ASN A 85 -9.70 12.96 3.33
CA ASN A 85 -10.65 13.84 4.01
C ASN A 85 -10.89 13.40 5.46
N HIS A 86 -10.91 12.08 5.72
CA HIS A 86 -11.03 11.52 7.05
C HIS A 86 -9.79 11.81 7.92
N LEU A 87 -8.62 11.97 7.30
CA LEU A 87 -7.38 12.29 7.99
C LEU A 87 -7.36 13.73 8.53
N ASN A 88 -8.03 14.68 7.87
CA ASN A 88 -8.01 16.09 8.26
C ASN A 88 -8.52 16.34 9.68
N GLN A 89 -9.47 15.55 10.15
CA GLN A 89 -9.97 15.63 11.51
C GLN A 89 -8.89 15.19 12.50
N LEU A 90 -8.28 14.04 12.27
CA LEU A 90 -7.21 13.51 13.10
C LEU A 90 -5.98 14.44 13.13
N LEU A 91 -5.59 15.06 11.99
CA LEU A 91 -4.49 16.03 11.89
C LEU A 91 -4.69 17.23 12.82
N ARG A 92 -5.93 17.77 12.90
CA ARG A 92 -6.24 18.91 13.77
C ARG A 92 -6.05 18.56 15.25
N TYR A 93 -6.55 17.40 15.67
CA TYR A 93 -6.42 16.98 17.07
C TYR A 93 -5.00 16.63 17.45
N TYR A 94 -4.28 15.96 16.55
CA TYR A 94 -2.88 15.63 16.77
C TYR A 94 -2.03 16.87 17.03
N SER A 95 -2.27 17.96 16.29
CA SER A 95 -1.46 19.19 16.39
C SER A 95 -1.59 19.96 17.72
N VAL A 96 -2.61 19.66 18.52
CA VAL A 96 -2.88 20.30 19.81
C VAL A 96 -2.76 19.32 20.99
N SER A 97 -2.35 18.10 20.73
CA SER A 97 -2.11 17.05 21.73
C SER A 97 -0.63 16.69 21.79
N ASP A 98 -0.20 16.17 22.95
CA ASP A 98 1.13 15.59 23.09
C ASP A 98 1.20 14.14 22.59
N CYS A 99 0.15 13.69 21.94
CA CYS A 99 0.03 12.35 21.37
C CYS A 99 1.07 12.12 20.25
N ARG A 100 1.63 10.92 20.21
CA ARG A 100 2.63 10.53 19.20
C ARG A 100 2.07 9.65 18.10
N ILE A 101 0.90 9.06 18.30
CA ILE A 101 0.30 8.11 17.36
C ILE A 101 -1.12 8.53 17.02
N GLY A 102 -1.36 8.79 15.74
CA GLY A 102 -2.69 8.93 15.18
C GLY A 102 -3.14 7.63 14.51
N VAL A 103 -4.37 7.21 14.70
CA VAL A 103 -4.96 6.02 14.09
C VAL A 103 -6.23 6.40 13.35
N LEU A 104 -6.29 6.12 12.05
CA LEU A 104 -7.51 6.22 11.25
C LEU A 104 -7.97 4.82 10.90
N THR A 105 -9.21 4.46 11.27
CA THR A 105 -9.68 3.09 11.06
C THR A 105 -11.16 3.01 10.70
N ASN A 106 -11.51 1.95 9.94
CA ASN A 106 -12.89 1.51 9.73
C ASN A 106 -13.15 0.14 10.39
N GLY A 107 -12.30 -0.28 11.33
CA GLY A 107 -12.39 -1.55 12.03
C GLY A 107 -11.88 -2.76 11.21
N VAL A 108 -11.62 -2.60 9.91
CA VAL A 108 -11.02 -3.61 9.03
C VAL A 108 -9.61 -3.18 8.63
N GLU A 109 -9.46 -1.95 8.19
CA GLU A 109 -8.20 -1.31 7.84
C GLU A 109 -7.82 -0.32 8.94
N TYR A 110 -6.58 -0.40 9.41
CA TYR A 110 -5.97 0.49 10.39
C TYR A 110 -4.78 1.19 9.75
N ARG A 111 -4.78 2.53 9.79
CA ARG A 111 -3.69 3.37 9.31
C ARG A 111 -3.08 4.10 10.48
N PHE A 112 -1.81 3.85 10.72
CA PHE A 112 -1.06 4.46 11.83
C PHE A 112 -0.18 5.59 11.31
N PHE A 113 -0.25 6.73 12.00
CA PHE A 113 0.48 7.95 11.68
C PHE A 113 1.30 8.41 12.87
N THR A 114 2.38 9.11 12.60
CA THR A 114 3.23 9.77 13.62
C THR A 114 3.80 11.06 13.04
N ASP A 115 4.62 11.76 13.81
CA ASP A 115 5.28 13.02 13.45
C ASP A 115 6.77 12.82 13.11
N SER A 116 7.08 11.80 12.31
CA SER A 116 8.42 11.37 12.00
C SER A 116 9.23 12.32 11.13
N VAL A 117 8.59 13.20 10.38
CA VAL A 117 9.24 14.22 9.54
C VAL A 117 9.47 15.50 10.34
N LYS A 118 8.48 15.93 11.11
CA LYS A 118 8.55 17.15 11.92
C LYS A 118 7.83 16.94 13.24
N PRO A 119 8.54 16.97 14.39
CA PRO A 119 7.94 16.80 15.71
C PRO A 119 6.74 17.72 15.92
N GLY A 120 5.65 17.19 16.48
CA GLY A 120 4.41 17.90 16.74
C GLY A 120 3.52 18.15 15.51
N ARG A 121 3.92 17.64 14.33
CA ARG A 121 3.11 17.70 13.13
C ARG A 121 2.97 16.31 12.51
N MET A 122 1.80 15.72 12.62
CA MET A 122 1.52 14.39 12.07
C MET A 122 1.80 14.35 10.56
N ASP A 123 2.45 13.30 10.11
CA ASP A 123 2.73 13.04 8.71
C ASP A 123 1.41 12.73 7.96
N GLU A 124 1.31 13.16 6.69
CA GLU A 124 0.12 12.88 5.87
C GLU A 124 0.07 11.43 5.37
N LYS A 125 1.23 10.75 5.34
CA LYS A 125 1.32 9.35 4.95
C LYS A 125 1.40 8.46 6.19
N PRO A 126 0.59 7.38 6.25
CA PRO A 126 0.71 6.42 7.33
C PRO A 126 2.08 5.71 7.26
N PHE A 127 2.71 5.49 8.41
CA PHE A 127 3.93 4.67 8.47
C PHE A 127 3.61 3.18 8.46
N LEU A 128 2.39 2.79 8.85
CA LEU A 128 1.92 1.42 8.86
C LEU A 128 0.45 1.37 8.45
N ILE A 129 0.11 0.44 7.57
CA ILE A 129 -1.27 0.09 7.23
C ILE A 129 -1.44 -1.39 7.52
N VAL A 130 -2.51 -1.76 8.24
CA VAL A 130 -2.84 -3.14 8.58
C VAL A 130 -4.27 -3.44 8.18
N ASP A 131 -4.46 -4.45 7.34
CA ASP A 131 -5.76 -5.06 7.07
C ASP A 131 -5.95 -6.26 8.01
N ILE A 132 -6.92 -6.16 8.92
CA ILE A 132 -7.15 -7.20 9.94
C ILE A 132 -7.47 -8.57 9.30
N ILE A 133 -8.02 -8.58 8.10
CA ILE A 133 -8.42 -9.83 7.42
C ILE A 133 -7.21 -10.51 6.77
N ASN A 134 -6.33 -9.73 6.15
CA ASN A 134 -5.33 -10.25 5.22
C ASN A 134 -3.89 -10.22 5.75
N ASP A 135 -3.57 -9.32 6.72
CA ASP A 135 -2.19 -9.13 7.16
C ASP A 135 -1.82 -9.96 8.40
N ASP A 136 -0.53 -10.06 8.68
CA ASP A 136 -0.01 -10.60 9.94
C ASP A 136 -0.25 -9.58 11.06
N LEU A 137 -1.05 -9.97 12.05
CA LEU A 137 -1.47 -9.12 13.16
C LEU A 137 -0.44 -9.05 14.31
N THR A 138 0.65 -9.81 14.25
CA THR A 138 1.72 -9.75 15.27
C THR A 138 2.36 -8.37 15.32
N ILE A 139 2.37 -7.66 14.21
CA ILE A 139 2.87 -6.28 14.13
C ILE A 139 2.11 -5.31 15.03
N LEU A 140 0.86 -5.59 15.38
CA LEU A 140 0.04 -4.77 16.28
C LEU A 140 0.47 -4.88 17.75
N GLU A 141 1.25 -5.88 18.11
CA GLU A 141 1.73 -6.07 19.49
C GLU A 141 2.58 -4.90 20.01
N ILE A 142 3.21 -4.14 19.10
CA ILE A 142 3.98 -2.93 19.47
C ILE A 142 3.08 -1.84 20.08
N PHE A 143 1.79 -1.87 19.75
CA PHE A 143 0.78 -0.95 20.27
C PHE A 143 0.02 -1.51 21.48
N SER A 144 0.37 -2.70 21.95
CA SER A 144 -0.25 -3.28 23.16
C SER A 144 0.12 -2.46 24.38
N ARG A 145 -0.79 -2.40 25.37
CA ARG A 145 -0.61 -1.65 26.61
C ARG A 145 0.71 -1.99 27.33
N GLU A 146 1.06 -3.28 27.35
CA GLU A 146 2.26 -3.79 28.01
C GLU A 146 3.55 -3.38 27.29
N ARG A 147 3.54 -3.33 25.94
CA ARG A 147 4.74 -3.10 25.12
C ARG A 147 4.87 -1.67 24.64
N PHE A 148 3.82 -0.86 24.81
CA PHE A 148 3.78 0.51 24.30
C PHE A 148 4.92 1.34 24.89
N SER A 149 5.69 1.97 24.01
CA SER A 149 6.73 2.92 24.37
C SER A 149 6.93 3.86 23.19
N ASP A 150 6.85 5.16 23.42
CA ASP A 150 7.06 6.19 22.39
C ASP A 150 8.42 5.98 21.69
N GLU A 151 9.48 5.68 22.44
CA GLU A 151 10.82 5.44 21.89
C GLU A 151 10.85 4.19 21.00
N LYS A 152 10.27 3.07 21.44
CA LYS A 152 10.21 1.84 20.66
C LYS A 152 9.41 2.02 19.36
N ILE A 153 8.31 2.77 19.42
CA ILE A 153 7.48 3.02 18.25
C ILE A 153 8.22 3.91 17.25
N LEU A 154 8.89 4.97 17.70
CA LEU A 154 9.69 5.82 16.82
C LEU A 154 10.85 5.03 16.18
N GLY A 155 11.54 4.19 16.95
CA GLY A 155 12.55 3.27 16.42
C GLY A 155 11.99 2.30 15.37
N PHE A 156 10.80 1.75 15.60
CA PHE A 156 10.10 0.91 14.66
C PHE A 156 9.69 1.66 13.37
N VAL A 157 9.22 2.91 13.50
CA VAL A 157 8.91 3.77 12.35
C VAL A 157 10.14 3.99 11.48
N ASP A 158 11.28 4.31 12.09
CA ASP A 158 12.54 4.51 11.37
C ASP A 158 13.00 3.22 10.67
N GLU A 159 12.89 2.07 11.36
CA GLU A 159 13.17 0.78 10.74
C GLU A 159 12.27 0.51 9.53
N LEU A 160 10.97 0.75 9.62
CA LEU A 160 10.03 0.56 8.50
C LEU A 160 10.37 1.46 7.31
N LYS A 161 10.78 2.71 7.55
CA LYS A 161 11.25 3.62 6.48
C LYS A 161 12.47 3.05 5.76
N TYR A 162 13.49 2.62 6.53
CA TYR A 162 14.68 2.02 5.93
C TYR A 162 14.37 0.73 5.18
N ARG A 163 13.54 -0.15 5.75
CA ARG A 163 13.13 -1.41 5.09
C ARG A 163 12.41 -1.14 3.78
N THR A 164 11.50 -0.16 3.75
CA THR A 164 10.79 0.23 2.52
C THR A 164 11.78 0.77 1.48
N ALA A 165 12.63 1.71 1.87
CA ALA A 165 13.64 2.29 0.97
C ALA A 165 14.64 1.24 0.45
N ILE A 166 15.09 0.32 1.30
CA ILE A 166 15.96 -0.80 0.92
C ILE A 166 15.25 -1.71 -0.07
N ARG A 167 13.98 -2.09 0.22
CA ARG A 167 13.18 -2.94 -0.67
C ARG A 167 13.04 -2.32 -2.06
N GLU A 168 12.67 -1.04 -2.14
CA GLU A 168 12.54 -0.31 -3.40
C GLU A 168 13.85 -0.30 -4.19
N LYS A 169 15.00 -0.06 -3.52
CA LYS A 169 16.30 -0.08 -4.17
C LYS A 169 16.71 -1.46 -4.64
N LEU A 170 16.47 -2.49 -3.83
CA LEU A 170 16.73 -3.88 -4.24
C LEU A 170 15.87 -4.30 -5.43
N LEU A 171 14.57 -3.97 -5.42
CA LEU A 171 13.68 -4.25 -6.55
C LEU A 171 14.13 -3.52 -7.82
N CYS A 172 14.60 -2.28 -7.69
CA CYS A 172 15.17 -1.52 -8.81
C CYS A 172 16.41 -2.22 -9.38
N GLU A 173 17.36 -2.64 -8.52
CA GLU A 173 18.56 -3.36 -8.94
C GLU A 173 18.25 -4.74 -9.54
N PHE A 174 17.23 -5.42 -9.03
CA PHE A 174 16.81 -6.74 -9.55
C PHE A 174 16.15 -6.60 -10.92
N SER A 175 15.35 -5.58 -11.14
CA SER A 175 14.69 -5.33 -12.43
C SER A 175 15.64 -4.70 -13.46
N TYR A 176 16.48 -3.78 -13.01
CA TYR A 176 17.41 -3.01 -13.87
C TYR A 176 18.75 -2.84 -13.18
N PRO A 177 19.65 -3.85 -13.22
CA PRO A 177 20.95 -3.76 -12.59
C PRO A 177 21.74 -2.52 -13.01
N SER A 178 22.05 -1.66 -12.04
CA SER A 178 22.88 -0.47 -12.27
C SER A 178 24.31 -0.86 -12.65
N ASP A 179 25.04 0.05 -13.27
CA ASP A 179 26.45 -0.21 -13.61
C ASP A 179 27.33 -0.43 -12.38
N ASP A 180 26.96 0.18 -11.23
CA ASP A 180 27.66 -0.01 -9.96
C ASP A 180 27.37 -1.40 -9.40
N PHE A 181 26.11 -1.84 -9.40
CA PHE A 181 25.73 -3.19 -8.99
C PHE A 181 26.41 -4.26 -9.86
N VAL A 182 26.38 -4.08 -11.19
CA VAL A 182 27.07 -4.95 -12.14
C VAL A 182 28.58 -4.98 -11.86
N THR A 183 29.19 -3.84 -11.58
CA THR A 183 30.62 -3.73 -11.28
C THR A 183 30.97 -4.43 -9.96
N LEU A 184 30.11 -4.29 -8.93
CA LEU A 184 30.28 -4.96 -7.64
C LEU A 184 30.30 -6.48 -7.80
N ILE A 185 29.33 -7.04 -8.49
CA ILE A 185 29.22 -8.49 -8.72
C ILE A 185 30.35 -8.99 -9.62
N ALA A 186 30.59 -8.30 -10.75
CA ALA A 186 31.61 -8.70 -11.71
C ALA A 186 33.00 -8.79 -11.09
N LYS A 187 33.38 -7.82 -10.24
CA LYS A 187 34.68 -7.83 -9.53
C LYS A 187 34.82 -8.95 -8.52
N ARG A 188 33.74 -9.44 -7.95
CA ARG A 188 33.75 -10.59 -7.01
C ARG A 188 33.82 -11.94 -7.74
N VAL A 189 33.32 -12.01 -8.97
CA VAL A 189 33.32 -13.21 -9.82
C VAL A 189 34.61 -13.31 -10.63
N ASP A 190 35.15 -12.17 -11.06
CA ASP A 190 36.32 -12.10 -11.93
C ASP A 190 37.23 -10.94 -11.51
N SER A 191 38.43 -11.25 -11.05
CA SER A 191 39.44 -10.30 -10.60
C SER A 191 40.16 -9.54 -11.72
N GLY A 192 39.93 -9.90 -12.98
CA GLY A 192 40.54 -9.24 -14.13
C GLY A 192 39.97 -7.85 -14.42
N LYS A 193 40.63 -7.11 -15.32
CA LYS A 193 40.19 -5.76 -15.72
C LYS A 193 38.80 -5.82 -16.34
N LEU A 194 37.87 -5.01 -15.80
CA LEU A 194 36.50 -4.87 -16.27
C LEU A 194 36.42 -3.90 -17.45
N THR A 195 36.52 -4.41 -18.68
CA THR A 195 36.35 -3.61 -19.90
C THR A 195 34.85 -3.32 -20.16
N LYS A 196 34.54 -2.38 -21.07
CA LYS A 196 33.16 -2.06 -21.44
C LYS A 196 32.38 -3.28 -21.95
N ASP A 197 33.02 -4.12 -22.80
CA ASP A 197 32.37 -5.33 -23.35
C ASP A 197 32.15 -6.39 -22.28
N LYS A 198 33.13 -6.57 -21.39
CA LYS A 198 33.02 -7.48 -20.25
C LYS A 198 31.90 -7.04 -19.31
N ARG A 199 31.77 -5.74 -19.02
CA ARG A 199 30.66 -5.18 -18.22
C ARG A 199 29.30 -5.46 -18.87
N ARG A 200 29.17 -5.24 -20.19
CA ARG A 200 27.93 -5.52 -20.94
C ARG A 200 27.56 -7.01 -20.85
N LYS A 201 28.57 -7.90 -20.98
CA LYS A 201 28.35 -9.34 -20.81
C LYS A 201 27.89 -9.69 -19.40
N PHE A 202 28.53 -9.14 -18.36
CA PHE A 202 28.12 -9.35 -16.97
C PHE A 202 26.72 -8.82 -16.70
N LYS A 203 26.36 -7.62 -17.19
CA LYS A 203 25.02 -7.06 -17.04
C LYS A 203 23.95 -8.01 -17.56
N LYS A 204 24.15 -8.59 -18.74
CA LYS A 204 23.21 -9.57 -19.32
C LYS A 204 23.14 -10.88 -18.51
N LEU A 205 24.26 -11.37 -17.99
CA LEU A 205 24.29 -12.59 -17.18
C LEU A 205 23.61 -12.37 -15.83
N ILE A 206 23.93 -11.26 -15.16
CA ILE A 206 23.35 -10.90 -13.86
C ILE A 206 21.82 -10.76 -14.00
N GLY A 207 21.31 -10.07 -15.05
CA GLY A 207 19.86 -9.97 -15.28
C GLY A 207 19.21 -11.34 -15.37
N LYS A 208 19.77 -12.26 -16.18
CA LYS A 208 19.23 -13.62 -16.30
C LYS A 208 19.23 -14.41 -14.99
N GLU A 209 20.28 -14.29 -14.18
CA GLU A 209 20.34 -14.96 -12.89
C GLU A 209 19.37 -14.37 -11.87
N LEU A 210 19.19 -13.04 -11.88
CA LEU A 210 18.19 -12.37 -11.02
C LEU A 210 16.77 -12.81 -11.40
N ASP A 211 16.44 -12.87 -12.69
CA ASP A 211 15.14 -13.38 -13.18
C ASP A 211 14.91 -14.83 -12.72
N ALA A 212 15.94 -15.69 -12.83
CA ALA A 212 15.86 -17.07 -12.39
C ALA A 212 15.68 -17.20 -10.86
N ILE A 213 16.39 -16.37 -10.07
CA ILE A 213 16.25 -16.36 -8.61
C ILE A 213 14.86 -15.91 -8.21
N LEU A 214 14.35 -14.81 -8.79
CA LEU A 214 13.01 -14.28 -8.50
C LEU A 214 11.92 -15.30 -8.86
N SER A 215 12.03 -15.95 -10.01
CA SER A 215 11.09 -17.01 -10.44
C SER A 215 11.06 -18.18 -9.46
N ASN A 216 12.21 -18.61 -8.96
CA ASN A 216 12.30 -19.71 -7.99
C ASN A 216 11.75 -19.32 -6.61
N VAL A 217 12.00 -18.08 -6.14
CA VAL A 217 11.48 -17.57 -4.85
C VAL A 217 9.96 -17.47 -4.90
N VAL A 218 9.38 -17.04 -6.02
CA VAL A 218 7.91 -16.92 -6.17
C VAL A 218 7.21 -18.28 -6.16
N VAL A 219 7.84 -19.34 -6.68
CA VAL A 219 7.31 -20.72 -6.62
C VAL A 219 7.20 -21.19 -5.17
N ASP A 220 8.20 -20.87 -4.32
CA ASP A 220 8.23 -21.29 -2.91
C ASP A 220 7.18 -20.54 -2.03
N TYR A 221 6.84 -19.30 -2.41
CA TYR A 221 5.79 -18.51 -1.74
C TYR A 221 4.37 -18.89 -2.18
N ARG A 222 4.16 -19.45 -3.37
CA ARG A 222 2.84 -19.88 -3.87
C ARG A 222 2.25 -21.09 -3.12
N GLU A 223 3.06 -21.83 -2.39
CA GLU A 223 2.61 -22.99 -1.61
C GLU A 223 2.10 -22.66 -0.19
N LYS A 224 2.23 -21.40 0.25
CA LYS A 224 1.79 -20.97 1.58
C LYS A 224 0.81 -19.80 1.49
N ASP A 225 -0.47 -20.11 1.58
CA ASP A 225 -1.59 -19.19 1.85
C ASP A 225 -1.80 -18.01 0.87
N ASN A 226 -2.87 -18.11 0.15
CA ASN A 226 -3.54 -17.29 -0.84
C ASN A 226 -3.68 -15.76 -0.55
N PRO A 227 -2.63 -14.93 -0.51
CA PRO A 227 -2.76 -13.48 -0.65
C PRO A 227 -2.79 -13.11 -2.14
N VAL A 228 -3.45 -12.02 -2.49
CA VAL A 228 -3.34 -11.39 -3.81
C VAL A 228 -1.91 -10.91 -3.97
N ILE A 229 -1.06 -11.73 -4.60
CA ILE A 229 0.36 -11.43 -4.81
C ILE A 229 0.53 -11.07 -6.28
N THR A 230 1.00 -9.86 -6.54
CA THR A 230 1.38 -9.41 -7.88
C THR A 230 2.46 -10.34 -8.44
N THR A 231 2.17 -11.03 -9.53
CA THR A 231 3.07 -12.02 -10.10
C THR A 231 4.29 -11.38 -10.78
N PRO A 232 5.40 -12.09 -11.00
CA PRO A 232 6.53 -11.59 -11.77
C PRO A 232 6.12 -11.12 -13.16
N GLU A 233 5.18 -11.83 -13.79
CA GLU A 233 4.65 -11.53 -15.10
C GLU A 233 3.84 -10.22 -15.10
N GLU A 234 3.06 -9.97 -14.05
CA GLU A 234 2.35 -8.70 -13.86
C GLU A 234 3.31 -7.54 -13.60
N ILE A 235 4.38 -7.80 -12.84
CA ILE A 235 5.46 -6.83 -12.61
C ILE A 235 6.19 -6.52 -13.93
N GLU A 236 6.54 -7.53 -14.72
CA GLU A 236 7.14 -7.35 -16.04
C GLU A 236 6.23 -6.53 -16.95
N GLY A 237 4.94 -6.90 -17.05
CA GLY A 237 3.95 -6.17 -17.83
C GLY A 237 3.79 -4.72 -17.36
N PHE A 238 3.78 -4.48 -16.05
CA PHE A 238 3.76 -3.13 -15.49
C PHE A 238 4.96 -2.29 -15.93
N TYR A 239 6.19 -2.84 -15.86
CA TYR A 239 7.37 -2.09 -16.26
C TYR A 239 7.43 -1.84 -17.77
N ILE A 240 6.92 -2.75 -18.60
CA ILE A 240 6.77 -2.50 -20.03
C ILE A 240 5.83 -1.32 -20.27
N VAL A 241 4.64 -1.31 -19.63
CA VAL A 241 3.70 -0.20 -19.76
C VAL A 241 4.30 1.10 -19.23
N LYS A 242 4.97 1.06 -18.08
CA LYS A 242 5.65 2.22 -17.48
C LYS A 242 6.74 2.77 -18.40
N SER A 243 7.53 1.89 -19.03
CA SER A 243 8.56 2.27 -20.01
C SER A 243 7.97 2.96 -21.24
N ILE A 244 6.87 2.42 -21.79
CA ILE A 244 6.18 3.02 -22.93
C ILE A 244 5.65 4.42 -22.58
N LEU A 245 5.06 4.57 -21.41
CA LEU A 245 4.42 5.81 -20.99
C LEU A 245 5.40 6.90 -20.56
N SER A 246 6.63 6.53 -20.21
CA SER A 246 7.70 7.49 -19.87
C SER A 246 8.05 8.45 -21.01
N GLU A 247 7.59 8.18 -22.23
CA GLU A 247 7.74 9.11 -23.37
C GLU A 247 6.85 10.35 -23.27
N ILE A 248 5.72 10.28 -22.53
CA ILE A 248 4.73 11.37 -22.47
C ILE A 248 4.37 11.81 -21.05
N ILE A 249 4.70 11.04 -20.02
CA ILE A 249 4.46 11.37 -18.62
C ILE A 249 5.64 10.93 -17.76
N ASP A 250 5.74 11.52 -16.55
CA ASP A 250 6.66 11.03 -15.54
C ASP A 250 6.30 9.60 -15.14
N ALA A 251 7.29 8.73 -15.09
CA ALA A 251 7.13 7.32 -14.75
C ALA A 251 6.49 7.10 -13.36
N ASP A 252 6.66 8.02 -12.42
CA ASP A 252 6.08 7.93 -11.07
C ASP A 252 4.57 8.17 -11.04
N ARG A 253 3.99 8.64 -12.14
CA ARG A 253 2.55 8.79 -12.30
C ARG A 253 1.84 7.50 -12.71
N VAL A 254 2.58 6.45 -13.04
CA VAL A 254 2.03 5.13 -13.41
C VAL A 254 2.04 4.24 -12.17
N ALA A 255 0.87 3.87 -11.69
CA ALA A 255 0.69 3.02 -10.51
C ALA A 255 0.11 1.66 -10.88
N ILE A 256 0.52 0.63 -10.12
CA ILE A 256 0.01 -0.73 -10.21
C ILE A 256 -0.94 -1.01 -9.03
N ARG A 257 -2.09 -1.67 -9.31
CA ARG A 257 -3.05 -2.13 -8.31
C ARG A 257 -3.52 -3.53 -8.66
N ASP A 258 -3.07 -4.48 -7.89
CA ASP A 258 -3.42 -5.88 -8.07
C ASP A 258 -4.82 -6.21 -7.54
N ARG A 259 -5.49 -7.15 -8.18
CA ARG A 259 -6.81 -7.68 -7.86
C ARG A 259 -6.80 -9.20 -8.08
N GLN A 260 -7.73 -9.87 -7.45
CA GLN A 260 -7.85 -11.33 -7.51
C GLN A 260 -7.94 -11.91 -8.95
N SER A 261 -8.42 -11.15 -9.92
CA SER A 261 -8.64 -11.60 -11.30
C SER A 261 -7.86 -10.83 -12.37
N TYR A 262 -7.19 -9.75 -12.02
CA TYR A 262 -6.36 -8.94 -12.94
C TYR A 262 -5.51 -7.93 -12.16
N CYS A 263 -4.42 -7.51 -12.76
CA CYS A 263 -3.61 -6.41 -12.27
C CYS A 263 -3.95 -5.12 -13.04
N ALA A 264 -4.41 -4.08 -12.34
CA ALA A 264 -4.77 -2.79 -12.96
C ALA A 264 -3.57 -1.84 -12.99
N ILE A 265 -3.32 -1.21 -14.13
CA ILE A 265 -2.36 -0.12 -14.29
C ILE A 265 -3.11 1.20 -14.41
N LEU A 266 -2.80 2.16 -13.54
CA LEU A 266 -3.57 3.39 -13.33
C LEU A 266 -2.68 4.63 -13.53
N LEU A 267 -3.27 5.72 -14.03
CA LEU A 267 -2.63 7.04 -14.04
C LEU A 267 -2.91 7.76 -12.70
N ASP A 268 -1.84 8.28 -12.07
CA ASP A 268 -1.89 9.00 -10.79
C ASP A 268 -2.58 8.21 -9.66
N ASP A 269 -2.45 6.88 -9.68
CA ASP A 269 -3.10 5.96 -8.75
C ASP A 269 -4.63 6.13 -8.62
N ASN A 270 -5.27 6.60 -9.68
CA ASN A 270 -6.68 6.95 -9.69
C ASN A 270 -7.50 5.94 -10.51
N HIS A 271 -8.46 5.26 -9.86
CA HIS A 271 -9.37 4.30 -10.50
C HIS A 271 -10.24 4.88 -11.62
N HIS A 272 -10.38 6.21 -11.67
CA HIS A 272 -11.08 6.87 -12.77
C HIS A 272 -10.21 7.01 -14.03
N TYR A 273 -8.91 6.72 -13.94
CA TYR A 273 -7.96 6.81 -15.05
C TYR A 273 -7.20 5.48 -15.27
N PRO A 274 -7.91 4.35 -15.50
CA PRO A 274 -7.24 3.08 -15.80
C PRO A 274 -6.58 3.15 -17.18
N ILE A 275 -5.32 2.74 -17.23
CA ILE A 275 -4.53 2.70 -18.46
C ILE A 275 -4.76 1.37 -19.18
N CYS A 276 -4.56 0.27 -18.45
CA CYS A 276 -4.84 -1.09 -18.93
C CYS A 276 -5.06 -2.03 -17.75
N ARG A 277 -5.47 -3.29 -18.05
CA ARG A 277 -5.50 -4.40 -17.10
C ARG A 277 -4.71 -5.56 -17.66
N LEU A 278 -3.89 -6.17 -16.81
CA LEU A 278 -3.14 -7.37 -17.12
C LEU A 278 -3.87 -8.57 -16.51
N TYR A 279 -4.17 -9.58 -17.32
CA TYR A 279 -4.79 -10.85 -16.91
C TYR A 279 -3.73 -11.93 -17.04
N PHE A 280 -2.81 -12.00 -16.05
CA PHE A 280 -1.63 -12.85 -16.08
C PHE A 280 -1.63 -13.93 -15.00
N ASN A 281 -2.77 -14.13 -14.34
CA ASN A 281 -2.94 -15.21 -13.35
C ASN A 281 -2.89 -16.61 -13.94
N ASP A 282 -3.12 -16.72 -15.24
CA ASP A 282 -3.02 -17.97 -16.02
C ASP A 282 -2.00 -17.74 -17.15
N LEU A 283 -0.84 -18.38 -17.02
CA LEU A 283 0.29 -18.22 -17.96
C LEU A 283 0.01 -18.81 -19.34
N ASP A 284 -0.93 -19.75 -19.44
CA ASP A 284 -1.35 -20.36 -20.70
C ASP A 284 -2.35 -19.48 -21.44
N ASN A 285 -2.96 -18.49 -20.75
CA ASN A 285 -4.01 -17.63 -21.28
C ASN A 285 -3.77 -16.15 -20.94
N LEU A 286 -2.60 -15.63 -21.29
CA LEU A 286 -2.27 -14.22 -21.05
C LEU A 286 -3.14 -13.30 -21.88
N ALA A 287 -3.61 -12.20 -21.27
CA ALA A 287 -4.35 -11.16 -21.97
C ALA A 287 -4.13 -9.77 -21.38
N VAL A 288 -4.21 -8.77 -22.23
CA VAL A 288 -4.19 -7.34 -21.83
C VAL A 288 -5.49 -6.70 -22.26
N ALA A 289 -6.11 -5.95 -21.35
CA ALA A 289 -7.29 -5.20 -21.67
C ALA A 289 -7.00 -3.70 -21.72
N PHE A 290 -7.45 -3.07 -22.80
CA PHE A 290 -7.33 -1.64 -23.06
C PHE A 290 -8.68 -0.97 -22.91
N PHE A 291 -8.67 0.32 -22.58
CA PHE A 291 -9.89 1.11 -22.40
C PHE A 291 -10.10 2.06 -23.56
N ASP A 292 -11.26 1.95 -24.24
CA ASP A 292 -11.66 3.01 -25.14
C ASP A 292 -12.15 4.22 -24.34
N SER A 293 -11.30 5.24 -24.29
CA SER A 293 -11.55 6.49 -23.55
C SER A 293 -12.67 7.35 -24.19
N MET A 294 -13.09 7.03 -25.39
CA MET A 294 -14.10 7.78 -26.17
C MET A 294 -15.53 7.22 -26.00
N GLN A 295 -15.68 5.95 -25.67
CA GLN A 295 -16.97 5.30 -25.57
C GLN A 295 -17.38 5.01 -24.12
N LYS A 296 -18.57 5.50 -23.72
CA LYS A 296 -19.20 5.17 -22.44
C LYS A 296 -20.48 4.40 -22.69
N THR A 297 -20.65 3.25 -22.05
CA THR A 297 -21.95 2.59 -22.00
C THR A 297 -22.86 3.25 -20.97
N LYS A 298 -24.16 3.35 -21.25
CA LYS A 298 -25.19 3.99 -20.39
C LYS A 298 -25.38 3.33 -19.01
N LYS A 299 -24.78 2.14 -18.74
CA LYS A 299 -25.05 1.34 -17.53
C LYS A 299 -23.87 1.05 -16.61
N SER A 300 -22.60 1.02 -17.07
CA SER A 300 -21.48 0.67 -16.17
C SER A 300 -20.10 0.90 -16.76
N GLY A 301 -19.71 2.11 -17.06
CA GLY A 301 -18.27 2.34 -17.25
C GLY A 301 -17.78 2.25 -18.70
N ARG A 302 -16.48 2.24 -18.84
CA ARG A 302 -15.76 2.25 -20.11
C ARG A 302 -15.81 0.88 -20.78
N ILE A 303 -15.82 0.88 -22.11
CA ILE A 303 -15.69 -0.37 -22.87
C ILE A 303 -14.25 -0.86 -22.71
N GLU A 304 -14.12 -2.11 -22.29
CA GLU A 304 -12.87 -2.83 -22.11
C GLU A 304 -12.68 -3.76 -23.32
N GLU A 305 -11.57 -3.57 -24.07
CA GLU A 305 -11.16 -4.45 -25.15
C GLU A 305 -10.08 -5.38 -24.64
N LYS A 306 -10.41 -6.64 -24.37
CA LYS A 306 -9.48 -7.66 -23.91
C LYS A 306 -8.86 -8.38 -25.10
N ILE A 307 -7.54 -8.39 -25.19
CA ILE A 307 -6.74 -8.96 -26.26
C ILE A 307 -5.84 -10.04 -25.67
N ALA A 308 -5.93 -11.26 -26.23
CA ALA A 308 -5.03 -12.35 -25.87
C ALA A 308 -3.62 -12.08 -26.44
N ILE A 309 -2.61 -12.40 -25.66
CA ILE A 309 -1.18 -12.31 -26.05
C ILE A 309 -0.49 -13.65 -25.76
N SER A 310 0.52 -13.98 -26.54
CA SER A 310 1.28 -15.22 -26.37
C SER A 310 2.50 -15.03 -25.44
N LYS A 311 2.98 -13.80 -25.31
CA LYS A 311 4.11 -13.41 -24.44
C LYS A 311 3.98 -11.96 -23.99
N ILE A 312 4.50 -11.65 -22.81
CA ILE A 312 4.36 -10.35 -22.16
C ILE A 312 4.95 -9.21 -23.01
N SER A 313 6.04 -9.47 -23.72
CA SER A 313 6.66 -8.47 -24.61
C SER A 313 5.76 -7.98 -25.76
N GLU A 314 4.67 -8.69 -26.10
CA GLU A 314 3.71 -8.22 -27.12
C GLU A 314 2.94 -6.97 -26.66
N ILE A 315 3.01 -6.60 -25.39
CA ILE A 315 2.48 -5.30 -24.92
C ILE A 315 3.08 -4.13 -25.70
N TYR A 316 4.33 -4.23 -26.17
CA TYR A 316 4.97 -3.21 -27.01
C TYR A 316 4.22 -2.97 -28.33
N ASP A 317 3.58 -3.99 -28.91
CA ASP A 317 2.82 -3.88 -30.15
C ASP A 317 1.59 -2.98 -29.99
N TYR A 318 1.12 -2.82 -28.74
CA TYR A 318 -0.03 -1.97 -28.38
C TYR A 318 0.36 -0.60 -27.82
N LYS A 319 1.62 -0.17 -27.98
CA LYS A 319 2.14 1.12 -27.55
C LYS A 319 1.21 2.28 -27.91
N GLY A 320 0.73 2.32 -29.15
CA GLY A 320 -0.16 3.39 -29.62
C GLY A 320 -1.48 3.49 -28.84
N LYS A 321 -2.07 2.35 -28.39
CA LYS A 321 -3.29 2.35 -27.56
C LYS A 321 -3.02 2.90 -26.18
N LEU A 322 -1.89 2.54 -25.54
CA LEU A 322 -1.48 3.01 -24.22
C LEU A 322 -1.25 4.52 -24.21
N LEU A 323 -0.46 5.03 -25.16
CA LEU A 323 -0.17 6.46 -25.29
C LEU A 323 -1.45 7.27 -25.51
N LYS A 324 -2.31 6.84 -26.44
CA LYS A 324 -3.59 7.51 -26.74
C LYS A 324 -4.51 7.57 -25.52
N THR A 325 -4.58 6.49 -24.73
CA THR A 325 -5.39 6.45 -23.51
C THR A 325 -4.95 7.52 -22.51
N VAL A 326 -3.64 7.62 -22.26
CA VAL A 326 -3.08 8.60 -21.32
C VAL A 326 -3.23 10.03 -21.85
N GLU A 327 -2.98 10.29 -23.13
CA GLU A 327 -3.18 11.61 -23.73
C GLU A 327 -4.62 12.15 -23.56
N VAL A 328 -5.62 11.28 -23.72
CA VAL A 328 -7.01 11.67 -23.50
C VAL A 328 -7.27 12.04 -22.04
N TYR A 329 -6.65 11.33 -21.09
CA TYR A 329 -6.76 11.69 -19.66
C TYR A 329 -6.09 13.02 -19.34
N LEU A 330 -4.93 13.28 -19.92
CA LEU A 330 -4.21 14.55 -19.72
C LEU A 330 -5.00 15.74 -20.25
N LYS A 331 -5.70 15.59 -21.39
CA LYS A 331 -6.59 16.63 -21.97
C LYS A 331 -7.83 16.91 -21.12
N LYS A 332 -8.32 15.93 -20.35
CA LYS A 332 -9.49 16.10 -19.46
C LYS A 332 -9.14 16.72 -18.11
N LYS A 333 -7.86 16.78 -17.75
CA LYS A 333 -7.36 17.40 -16.52
C LYS A 333 -6.97 18.87 -16.67
N LYS A 334 -6.93 19.37 -17.92
CA LYS A 334 -6.83 20.80 -18.24
C LYS A 334 -8.23 21.41 -18.35
#